data_d01bad5cf4b67a40e0dae709d32f283c
#
_entry.id   d01bad5cf4b67a40e0dae709d32f283c
#
_cell.length_a   1.000
_cell.length_b   1.000
_cell.length_c   1.000
_cell.angle_alpha   90.00
_cell.angle_beta   90.00
_cell.angle_gamma   90.00
#
_symmetry.space_group_name_H-M   'P 1'
#
loop_
_entity.id
_entity.type
_entity.pdbx_description
1 polymer ?
#
loop_
_entity_poly.entity_id
_entity_poly.type
_entity_poly.pdbx_seq_one_letter_code
_entity_poly.pdbx_strand_id
1 'polypeptide(L)'
;MKSGSEKPDFSDALAVGRALDLTLPDSRAVRDAYAQAQADSLPWLFNHVVRSWLYGAKLAQKRKLTPDAELVAVAVLLHDLGLAQGGAPDRRFEVVGANAARTFALSHEMGERRAETIWDAIALHTTPSIGQFKGVDVACTGSGIGCDYGGFGYQDLSEGDKKVILTAYPRLQMKNALTTCLCDIARNHPNTTRDNFIADFGVKFVPGYRRASSVDLLHQAPFAE
;
A
#
# COMPACT_ATOMS: atom_id res chain seq x y z
N MET A 1 -26.40 23.46 -1.90
CA MET A 1 -25.00 23.89 -2.08
C MET A 1 -24.18 22.64 -2.38
N LYS A 2 -23.73 22.49 -3.65
CA LYS A 2 -22.86 21.39 -4.09
C LYS A 2 -21.44 21.69 -3.63
N SER A 3 -20.90 20.98 -2.62
CA SER A 3 -19.47 20.88 -2.41
C SER A 3 -19.08 19.39 -2.51
N GLY A 4 -19.24 18.84 -3.69
CA GLY A 4 -18.47 17.67 -4.06
C GLY A 4 -17.06 18.19 -4.37
N SER A 5 -16.09 18.02 -3.47
CA SER A 5 -14.70 18.21 -3.83
C SER A 5 -14.41 17.21 -4.95
N GLU A 6 -14.18 17.69 -6.16
CA GLU A 6 -13.64 16.85 -7.22
C GLU A 6 -12.39 16.16 -6.67
N LYS A 7 -12.30 14.83 -6.90
CA LYS A 7 -11.10 14.09 -6.52
C LYS A 7 -9.92 14.69 -7.29
N PRO A 8 -8.74 14.91 -6.65
CA PRO A 8 -7.56 15.45 -7.34
C PRO A 8 -7.22 14.60 -8.57
N ASP A 9 -6.90 15.26 -9.67
CA ASP A 9 -6.47 14.56 -10.89
C ASP A 9 -4.97 14.24 -10.89
N PHE A 10 -4.49 13.57 -11.92
CA PHE A 10 -3.07 13.19 -12.01
C PHE A 10 -2.15 14.41 -12.14
N SER A 11 -2.61 15.50 -12.76
CA SER A 11 -1.84 16.74 -12.91
C SER A 11 -1.60 17.43 -11.55
N ASP A 12 -2.55 17.26 -10.61
CA ASP A 12 -2.39 17.75 -9.24
C ASP A 12 -1.26 17.00 -8.53
N ALA A 13 -1.17 15.66 -8.71
CA ALA A 13 -0.08 14.88 -8.14
C ALA A 13 1.28 15.31 -8.68
N LEU A 14 1.37 15.59 -9.99
CA LEU A 14 2.59 16.12 -10.61
C LEU A 14 2.94 17.52 -10.09
N ALA A 15 1.94 18.38 -9.85
CA ALA A 15 2.14 19.72 -9.27
C ALA A 15 2.67 19.61 -7.83
N VAL A 16 2.11 18.72 -7.03
CA VAL A 16 2.60 18.41 -5.68
C VAL A 16 4.04 17.88 -5.74
N GLY A 17 4.34 16.97 -6.67
CA GLY A 17 5.71 16.48 -6.89
C GLY A 17 6.69 17.62 -7.14
N ARG A 18 6.37 18.55 -8.04
CA ARG A 18 7.19 19.75 -8.29
C ARG A 18 7.38 20.63 -7.05
N ALA A 19 6.33 20.82 -6.26
CA ALA A 19 6.42 21.57 -4.99
C ALA A 19 7.31 20.87 -3.93
N LEU A 20 7.58 19.58 -4.11
CA LEU A 20 8.47 18.76 -3.28
C LEU A 20 9.88 18.63 -3.89
N ASP A 21 10.20 19.33 -4.97
CA ASP A 21 11.43 19.17 -5.76
C ASP A 21 11.62 17.71 -6.25
N LEU A 22 10.53 17.06 -6.65
CA LEU A 22 10.52 15.72 -7.22
C LEU A 22 10.18 15.76 -8.72
N THR A 23 10.87 14.94 -9.50
CA THR A 23 10.47 14.59 -10.85
C THR A 23 9.73 13.26 -10.79
N LEU A 24 8.40 13.32 -10.73
CA LEU A 24 7.56 12.13 -10.73
C LEU A 24 7.43 11.57 -12.16
N PRO A 25 7.37 10.24 -12.33
CA PRO A 25 7.16 9.63 -13.64
C PRO A 25 5.75 9.97 -14.17
N ASP A 26 5.70 10.30 -15.47
CA ASP A 26 4.48 10.71 -16.19
C ASP A 26 4.28 9.82 -17.43
N SER A 27 4.37 8.51 -17.24
CA SER A 27 4.10 7.53 -18.27
C SER A 27 2.62 7.14 -18.32
N ARG A 28 2.23 6.47 -19.41
CA ARG A 28 0.87 5.91 -19.53
C ARG A 28 0.54 4.96 -18.39
N ALA A 29 1.46 4.06 -18.04
CA ALA A 29 1.24 3.11 -16.96
C ALA A 29 0.96 3.80 -15.61
N VAL A 30 1.70 4.86 -15.27
CA VAL A 30 1.48 5.60 -14.01
C VAL A 30 0.18 6.39 -14.03
N ARG A 31 -0.18 7.01 -15.14
CA ARG A 31 -1.49 7.72 -15.28
C ARG A 31 -2.66 6.75 -15.13
N ASP A 32 -2.58 5.61 -15.78
CA ASP A 32 -3.64 4.60 -15.73
C ASP A 32 -3.72 3.93 -14.34
N ALA A 33 -2.57 3.70 -13.66
CA ALA A 33 -2.54 3.23 -12.27
C ALA A 33 -3.18 4.23 -11.30
N TYR A 34 -2.89 5.52 -11.47
CA TYR A 34 -3.52 6.58 -10.67
C TYR A 34 -5.03 6.64 -10.89
N ALA A 35 -5.48 6.57 -12.16
CA ALA A 35 -6.89 6.57 -12.51
C ALA A 35 -7.61 5.34 -11.94
N GLN A 36 -7.00 4.15 -12.02
CA GLN A 36 -7.55 2.93 -11.44
C GLN A 36 -7.64 3.02 -9.91
N ALA A 37 -6.58 3.46 -9.23
CA ALA A 37 -6.62 3.68 -7.78
C ALA A 37 -7.73 4.65 -7.38
N GLN A 38 -7.93 5.72 -8.17
CA GLN A 38 -8.99 6.71 -7.93
C GLN A 38 -10.39 6.13 -8.14
N ALA A 39 -10.57 5.29 -9.16
CA ALA A 39 -11.87 4.68 -9.48
C ALA A 39 -12.27 3.61 -8.45
N ASP A 40 -11.31 2.77 -8.04
CA ASP A 40 -11.57 1.58 -7.23
C ASP A 40 -11.52 1.84 -5.72
N SER A 41 -10.99 3.00 -5.29
CA SER A 41 -10.81 3.28 -3.87
C SER A 41 -11.77 4.33 -3.33
N LEU A 42 -12.15 4.18 -2.06
CA LEU A 42 -12.78 5.26 -1.29
C LEU A 42 -11.81 6.44 -1.15
N PRO A 43 -12.29 7.69 -0.98
CA PRO A 43 -11.42 8.88 -0.96
C PRO A 43 -10.26 8.82 0.04
N TRP A 44 -10.46 8.25 1.23
CA TRP A 44 -9.41 8.12 2.23
C TRP A 44 -8.29 7.16 1.80
N LEU A 45 -8.66 6.05 1.11
CA LEU A 45 -7.73 5.03 0.63
C LEU A 45 -6.98 5.53 -0.60
N PHE A 46 -7.68 6.19 -1.53
CA PHE A 46 -7.04 6.86 -2.65
C PHE A 46 -6.00 7.88 -2.17
N ASN A 47 -6.36 8.74 -1.21
CA ASN A 47 -5.41 9.68 -0.64
C ASN A 47 -4.23 8.97 0.06
N HIS A 48 -4.46 7.81 0.68
CA HIS A 48 -3.40 6.99 1.28
C HIS A 48 -2.38 6.56 0.23
N VAL A 49 -2.82 5.95 -0.86
CA VAL A 49 -1.89 5.43 -1.87
C VAL A 49 -1.12 6.56 -2.56
N VAL A 50 -1.73 7.71 -2.80
CA VAL A 50 -1.03 8.88 -3.38
C VAL A 50 -0.03 9.48 -2.38
N ARG A 51 -0.40 9.65 -1.10
CA ARG A 51 0.56 10.11 -0.07
C ARG A 51 1.73 9.13 0.08
N SER A 52 1.45 7.82 0.08
CA SER A 52 2.48 6.79 0.12
C SER A 52 3.47 6.91 -1.03
N TRP A 53 2.99 7.17 -2.24
CA TRP A 53 3.85 7.42 -3.39
C TRP A 53 4.72 8.67 -3.21
N LEU A 54 4.14 9.79 -2.82
CA LEU A 54 4.86 11.05 -2.59
C LEU A 54 5.89 10.93 -1.45
N TYR A 55 5.53 10.29 -0.34
CA TYR A 55 6.47 10.02 0.76
C TYR A 55 7.61 9.10 0.33
N GLY A 56 7.29 8.01 -0.39
CA GLY A 56 8.29 7.07 -0.89
C GLY A 56 9.30 7.73 -1.81
N ALA A 57 8.83 8.53 -2.78
CA ALA A 57 9.69 9.29 -3.69
C ALA A 57 10.57 10.30 -2.93
N LYS A 58 10.00 11.03 -1.94
CA LYS A 58 10.76 12.00 -1.16
C LYS A 58 11.79 11.33 -0.25
N LEU A 59 11.46 10.23 0.38
CA LEU A 59 12.39 9.46 1.21
C LEU A 59 13.52 8.85 0.37
N ALA A 60 13.21 8.32 -0.83
CA ALA A 60 14.22 7.81 -1.76
C ALA A 60 15.21 8.91 -2.19
N GLN A 61 14.70 10.11 -2.54
CA GLN A 61 15.53 11.27 -2.87
C GLN A 61 16.46 11.64 -1.71
N LYS A 62 15.92 11.78 -0.50
CA LYS A 62 16.72 12.13 0.70
C LYS A 62 17.79 11.11 1.03
N ARG A 63 17.50 9.84 0.83
CA ARG A 63 18.42 8.71 1.07
C ARG A 63 19.35 8.42 -0.11
N LYS A 64 19.24 9.21 -1.19
CA LYS A 64 20.02 9.05 -2.43
C LYS A 64 19.88 7.65 -3.04
N LEU A 65 18.68 7.07 -2.95
CA LEU A 65 18.34 5.81 -3.58
C LEU A 65 17.84 6.07 -5.00
N THR A 66 18.10 5.14 -5.91
CA THR A 66 17.75 5.23 -7.34
C THR A 66 16.89 4.04 -7.76
N PRO A 67 15.64 3.94 -7.25
CA PRO A 67 14.71 2.91 -7.71
C PRO A 67 14.22 3.20 -9.13
N ASP A 68 13.63 2.19 -9.78
CA ASP A 68 12.81 2.38 -10.96
C ASP A 68 11.55 3.17 -10.57
N ALA A 69 11.55 4.47 -10.84
CA ALA A 69 10.52 5.39 -10.38
C ALA A 69 9.12 5.05 -10.92
N GLU A 70 9.03 4.58 -12.17
CA GLU A 70 7.77 4.15 -12.77
C GLU A 70 7.23 2.88 -12.11
N LEU A 71 8.08 1.88 -11.91
CA LEU A 71 7.74 0.63 -11.23
C LEU A 71 7.23 0.92 -9.82
N VAL A 72 7.97 1.71 -9.05
CA VAL A 72 7.58 2.08 -7.67
C VAL A 72 6.27 2.85 -7.65
N ALA A 73 6.04 3.78 -8.59
CA ALA A 73 4.78 4.51 -8.69
C ALA A 73 3.60 3.56 -8.92
N VAL A 74 3.70 2.65 -9.89
CA VAL A 74 2.66 1.66 -10.18
C VAL A 74 2.42 0.76 -8.97
N ALA A 75 3.48 0.23 -8.35
CA ALA A 75 3.36 -0.64 -7.19
C ALA A 75 2.66 0.07 -6.01
N VAL A 76 3.05 1.32 -5.69
CA VAL A 76 2.45 2.06 -4.57
C VAL A 76 1.01 2.48 -4.87
N LEU A 77 0.70 2.91 -6.09
CA LEU A 77 -0.67 3.32 -6.44
C LEU A 77 -1.66 2.16 -6.40
N LEU A 78 -1.20 0.93 -6.70
CA LEU A 78 -2.07 -0.25 -6.80
C LEU A 78 -1.98 -1.20 -5.59
N HIS A 79 -1.16 -0.91 -4.55
CA HIS A 79 -0.89 -1.87 -3.48
C HIS A 79 -2.14 -2.30 -2.68
N ASP A 80 -3.10 -1.43 -2.55
CA ASP A 80 -4.32 -1.65 -1.77
C ASP A 80 -5.55 -2.03 -2.62
N LEU A 81 -5.38 -2.42 -3.89
CA LEU A 81 -6.52 -2.89 -4.71
C LEU A 81 -7.25 -4.07 -4.07
N GLY A 82 -6.53 -5.02 -3.48
CA GLY A 82 -7.14 -6.14 -2.77
C GLY A 82 -7.88 -5.70 -1.50
N LEU A 83 -7.41 -4.66 -0.82
CA LEU A 83 -8.08 -4.04 0.32
C LEU A 83 -9.35 -3.30 -0.13
N ALA A 84 -9.28 -2.55 -1.21
CA ALA A 84 -10.42 -1.84 -1.81
C ALA A 84 -11.57 -2.80 -2.19
N GLN A 85 -11.23 -4.02 -2.60
CA GLN A 85 -12.19 -5.09 -2.92
C GLN A 85 -12.72 -5.83 -1.68
N GLY A 86 -12.28 -5.51 -0.47
CA GLY A 86 -12.71 -6.17 0.76
C GLY A 86 -12.03 -7.52 1.05
N GLY A 87 -10.90 -7.81 0.39
CA GLY A 87 -10.16 -9.06 0.51
C GLY A 87 -10.79 -10.22 -0.30
N ALA A 88 -10.38 -11.44 0.00
CA ALA A 88 -10.89 -12.66 -0.63
C ALA A 88 -10.97 -13.79 0.41
N PRO A 89 -11.82 -14.83 0.20
CA PRO A 89 -12.02 -15.88 1.19
C PRO A 89 -10.85 -16.88 1.31
N ASP A 90 -10.01 -16.96 0.29
CA ASP A 90 -9.00 -18.01 0.11
C ASP A 90 -7.55 -17.50 0.13
N ARG A 91 -7.36 -16.18 0.12
CA ARG A 91 -6.01 -15.59 0.08
C ARG A 91 -5.95 -14.21 0.73
N ARG A 92 -4.77 -13.80 1.11
CA ARG A 92 -4.50 -12.49 1.69
C ARG A 92 -4.82 -11.38 0.69
N PHE A 93 -5.31 -10.23 1.18
CA PHE A 93 -5.63 -9.08 0.31
C PHE A 93 -4.39 -8.57 -0.44
N GLU A 94 -3.19 -8.68 0.15
CA GLU A 94 -1.94 -8.32 -0.52
C GLU A 94 -1.69 -9.17 -1.76
N VAL A 95 -2.03 -10.47 -1.70
CA VAL A 95 -1.90 -11.39 -2.86
C VAL A 95 -2.93 -11.05 -3.93
N VAL A 96 -4.15 -10.67 -3.52
CA VAL A 96 -5.18 -10.20 -4.48
C VAL A 96 -4.70 -8.97 -5.22
N GLY A 97 -4.23 -7.96 -4.48
CA GLY A 97 -3.68 -6.73 -5.04
C GLY A 97 -2.44 -6.97 -5.92
N ALA A 98 -1.51 -7.82 -5.45
CA ALA A 98 -0.30 -8.16 -6.20
C ALA A 98 -0.62 -8.83 -7.55
N ASN A 99 -1.57 -9.78 -7.58
CA ASN A 99 -2.00 -10.42 -8.84
C ASN A 99 -2.65 -9.42 -9.80
N ALA A 100 -3.50 -8.54 -9.30
CA ALA A 100 -4.14 -7.50 -10.12
C ALA A 100 -3.09 -6.53 -10.69
N ALA A 101 -2.15 -6.07 -9.88
CA ALA A 101 -1.09 -5.15 -10.30
C ALA A 101 -0.09 -5.81 -11.27
N ARG A 102 0.22 -7.10 -11.09
CA ARG A 102 1.02 -7.86 -12.07
C ARG A 102 0.34 -7.92 -13.43
N THR A 103 -0.95 -8.24 -13.44
CA THR A 103 -1.75 -8.26 -14.69
C THR A 103 -1.78 -6.87 -15.34
N PHE A 104 -1.97 -5.82 -14.54
CA PHE A 104 -1.90 -4.43 -14.99
C PHE A 104 -0.54 -4.12 -15.63
N ALA A 105 0.58 -4.45 -14.97
CA ALA A 105 1.93 -4.18 -15.46
C ALA A 105 2.20 -4.88 -16.82
N LEU A 106 1.76 -6.14 -16.95
CA LEU A 106 1.89 -6.88 -18.21
C LEU A 106 1.05 -6.27 -19.32
N SER A 107 -0.18 -5.81 -19.04
CA SER A 107 -1.04 -5.15 -20.03
C SER A 107 -0.49 -3.77 -20.48
N HIS A 108 0.39 -3.17 -19.67
CA HIS A 108 1.10 -1.92 -19.99
C HIS A 108 2.54 -2.16 -20.52
N GLU A 109 2.83 -3.37 -20.99
CA GLU A 109 4.12 -3.72 -21.61
C GLU A 109 5.34 -3.42 -20.72
N MET A 110 5.18 -3.43 -19.39
CA MET A 110 6.30 -3.20 -18.46
C MET A 110 7.29 -4.37 -18.42
N GLY A 111 6.95 -5.52 -18.99
CA GLY A 111 7.76 -6.73 -19.04
C GLY A 111 7.69 -7.59 -17.77
N GLU A 112 7.93 -8.90 -17.92
CA GLU A 112 7.78 -9.90 -16.86
C GLU A 112 8.58 -9.56 -15.61
N ARG A 113 9.85 -9.18 -15.75
CA ARG A 113 10.73 -8.88 -14.61
C ARG A 113 10.18 -7.75 -13.75
N ARG A 114 9.70 -6.65 -14.36
CA ARG A 114 9.13 -5.52 -13.62
C ARG A 114 7.78 -5.90 -13.00
N ALA A 115 6.96 -6.68 -13.72
CA ALA A 115 5.69 -7.18 -13.23
C ALA A 115 5.86 -8.08 -11.99
N GLU A 116 6.85 -8.96 -11.96
CA GLU A 116 7.20 -9.77 -10.79
C GLU A 116 7.73 -8.92 -9.63
N THR A 117 8.53 -7.88 -9.91
CA THR A 117 8.99 -6.95 -8.86
C THR A 117 7.84 -6.16 -8.27
N ILE A 118 6.86 -5.73 -9.07
CA ILE A 118 5.61 -5.08 -8.60
C ILE A 118 4.82 -6.05 -7.72
N TRP A 119 4.71 -7.32 -8.15
CA TRP A 119 4.04 -8.36 -7.36
C TRP A 119 4.70 -8.52 -5.98
N ASP A 120 6.02 -8.69 -5.93
CA ASP A 120 6.80 -8.79 -4.70
C ASP A 120 6.59 -7.56 -3.79
N ALA A 121 6.67 -6.36 -4.37
CA ALA A 121 6.53 -5.11 -3.64
C ALA A 121 5.15 -5.00 -2.95
N ILE A 122 4.10 -5.42 -3.65
CA ILE A 122 2.74 -5.39 -3.13
C ILE A 122 2.50 -6.55 -2.15
N ALA A 123 2.92 -7.78 -2.48
CA ALA A 123 2.73 -8.93 -1.60
C ALA A 123 3.46 -8.78 -0.26
N LEU A 124 4.57 -8.03 -0.23
CA LEU A 124 5.41 -7.86 0.95
C LEU A 124 5.23 -6.50 1.67
N HIS A 125 4.35 -5.61 1.20
CA HIS A 125 4.25 -4.27 1.77
C HIS A 125 3.83 -4.25 3.25
N THR A 126 3.12 -5.26 3.70
CA THR A 126 2.75 -5.44 5.12
C THR A 126 3.76 -6.28 5.92
N THR A 127 4.85 -6.72 5.27
CA THR A 127 5.92 -7.52 5.88
C THR A 127 7.28 -6.84 5.66
N PRO A 128 7.50 -5.64 6.23
CA PRO A 128 8.69 -4.83 5.96
C PRO A 128 9.99 -5.51 6.42
N SER A 129 9.92 -6.41 7.39
CA SER A 129 11.07 -7.20 7.86
C SER A 129 11.65 -8.14 6.78
N ILE A 130 10.91 -8.42 5.71
CA ILE A 130 11.38 -9.16 4.54
C ILE A 130 11.51 -8.21 3.34
N GLY A 131 10.49 -7.39 3.06
CA GLY A 131 10.41 -6.55 1.87
C GLY A 131 11.63 -5.62 1.71
N GLN A 132 12.15 -5.07 2.80
CA GLN A 132 13.32 -4.18 2.78
C GLN A 132 14.61 -4.84 2.22
N PHE A 133 14.67 -6.17 2.15
CA PHE A 133 15.83 -6.92 1.66
C PHE A 133 15.66 -7.48 0.24
N LYS A 134 14.51 -7.26 -0.40
CA LYS A 134 14.20 -7.77 -1.75
C LYS A 134 14.82 -6.95 -2.90
N GLY A 135 15.32 -5.79 -2.61
CA GLY A 135 15.89 -4.87 -3.58
C GLY A 135 15.33 -3.45 -3.41
N VAL A 136 15.97 -2.49 -4.10
CA VAL A 136 15.69 -1.05 -3.88
C VAL A 136 14.25 -0.67 -4.22
N ASP A 137 13.64 -1.26 -5.25
CA ASP A 137 12.29 -0.93 -5.69
C ASP A 137 11.25 -1.40 -4.67
N VAL A 138 11.37 -2.64 -4.18
CA VAL A 138 10.50 -3.21 -3.14
C VAL A 138 10.67 -2.45 -1.83
N ALA A 139 11.92 -2.14 -1.43
CA ALA A 139 12.22 -1.39 -0.22
C ALA A 139 11.66 0.04 -0.27
N CYS A 140 11.78 0.73 -1.41
CA CYS A 140 11.23 2.09 -1.58
C CYS A 140 9.71 2.09 -1.58
N THR A 141 9.06 1.10 -2.22
CA THR A 141 7.61 0.90 -2.15
C THR A 141 7.14 0.74 -0.70
N GLY A 142 7.72 -0.19 0.04
CA GLY A 142 7.39 -0.43 1.45
C GLY A 142 7.70 0.77 2.35
N SER A 143 8.76 1.54 2.06
CA SER A 143 9.13 2.74 2.82
C SER A 143 8.07 3.84 2.73
N GLY A 144 7.53 4.10 1.54
CA GLY A 144 6.47 5.08 1.35
C GLY A 144 5.15 4.68 2.02
N ILE A 145 4.74 3.42 1.84
CA ILE A 145 3.54 2.86 2.45
C ILE A 145 3.66 2.89 3.98
N GLY A 146 4.78 2.41 4.52
CA GLY A 146 5.03 2.42 5.96
C GLY A 146 5.12 3.82 6.57
N CYS A 147 5.58 4.81 5.79
CA CYS A 147 5.61 6.21 6.21
C CYS A 147 4.18 6.75 6.42
N ASP A 148 3.26 6.54 5.48
CA ASP A 148 1.88 7.01 5.64
C ASP A 148 1.07 6.17 6.63
N TYR A 149 1.31 4.86 6.70
CA TYR A 149 0.63 3.97 7.63
C TYR A 149 1.03 4.22 9.09
N GLY A 150 2.34 4.12 9.40
CA GLY A 150 2.87 4.08 10.76
C GLY A 150 3.90 5.16 11.10
N GLY A 151 4.21 6.09 10.17
CA GLY A 151 5.17 7.17 10.40
C GLY A 151 6.64 6.73 10.27
N PHE A 152 6.93 5.58 9.68
CA PHE A 152 8.31 5.12 9.52
C PHE A 152 9.10 6.04 8.58
N GLY A 153 10.12 6.71 9.10
CA GLY A 153 10.90 7.72 8.36
C GLY A 153 10.21 9.09 8.22
N TYR A 154 9.04 9.29 8.83
CA TYR A 154 8.32 10.58 8.77
C TYR A 154 9.12 11.73 9.38
N GLN A 155 9.95 11.45 10.39
CA GLN A 155 10.87 12.43 11.00
C GLN A 155 11.97 12.91 10.04
N ASP A 156 12.27 12.15 8.99
CA ASP A 156 13.28 12.53 7.97
C ASP A 156 12.76 13.59 7.01
N LEU A 157 11.44 13.83 6.97
CA LEU A 157 10.79 14.80 6.11
C LEU A 157 10.75 16.19 6.76
N SER A 158 10.90 17.26 5.97
CA SER A 158 10.72 18.61 6.46
C SER A 158 9.23 18.90 6.77
N GLU A 159 8.97 19.85 7.67
CA GLU A 159 7.59 20.29 7.95
C GLU A 159 6.91 20.88 6.70
N GLY A 160 7.69 21.49 5.81
CA GLY A 160 7.19 21.96 4.51
C GLY A 160 6.71 20.82 3.63
N ASP A 161 7.52 19.76 3.47
CA ASP A 161 7.14 18.56 2.68
C ASP A 161 5.85 17.92 3.22
N LYS A 162 5.79 17.74 4.55
CA LYS A 162 4.62 17.17 5.24
C LYS A 162 3.36 18.00 4.99
N LYS A 163 3.47 19.33 5.13
CA LYS A 163 2.36 20.26 4.93
C LYS A 163 1.85 20.22 3.49
N VAL A 164 2.74 20.25 2.50
CA VAL A 164 2.39 20.19 1.08
C VAL A 164 1.59 18.91 0.78
N ILE A 165 2.09 17.75 1.20
CA ILE A 165 1.44 16.44 0.96
C ILE A 165 0.07 16.35 1.66
N LEU A 166 0.01 16.69 2.95
CA LEU A 166 -1.22 16.56 3.73
C LEU A 166 -2.30 17.58 3.36
N THR A 167 -1.92 18.74 2.80
CA THR A 167 -2.87 19.73 2.27
C THR A 167 -3.52 19.23 0.99
N ALA A 168 -2.72 18.67 0.07
CA ALA A 168 -3.22 18.16 -1.21
C ALA A 168 -4.02 16.85 -1.04
N TYR A 169 -3.57 15.96 -0.16
CA TYR A 169 -4.17 14.65 0.08
C TYR A 169 -4.45 14.46 1.57
N PRO A 170 -5.53 15.05 2.12
CA PRO A 170 -5.86 14.95 3.55
C PRO A 170 -6.18 13.50 3.95
N ARG A 171 -5.96 13.18 5.24
CA ARG A 171 -6.11 11.80 5.76
C ARG A 171 -7.55 11.31 5.84
N LEU A 172 -8.55 12.18 5.87
CA LEU A 172 -9.99 11.84 5.86
C LEU A 172 -10.36 10.75 6.87
N GLN A 173 -9.89 10.89 8.11
CA GLN A 173 -10.09 9.91 9.20
C GLN A 173 -9.56 8.49 8.88
N MET A 174 -8.53 8.37 8.07
CA MET A 174 -7.95 7.11 7.61
C MET A 174 -7.74 6.09 8.74
N LYS A 175 -7.31 6.50 9.95
CA LYS A 175 -7.10 5.56 11.06
C LYS A 175 -8.36 4.76 11.39
N ASN A 176 -9.50 5.44 11.49
CA ASN A 176 -10.78 4.81 11.80
C ASN A 176 -11.27 3.96 10.61
N ALA A 177 -11.21 4.51 9.40
CA ALA A 177 -11.67 3.84 8.19
C ALA A 177 -10.86 2.57 7.89
N LEU A 178 -9.54 2.64 8.00
CA LEU A 178 -8.65 1.47 7.84
C LEU A 178 -8.89 0.42 8.93
N THR A 179 -9.03 0.85 10.19
CA THR A 179 -9.37 -0.08 11.29
C THR A 179 -10.65 -0.84 10.99
N THR A 180 -11.71 -0.16 10.54
CA THR A 180 -12.97 -0.79 10.16
C THR A 180 -12.77 -1.80 9.04
N CYS A 181 -12.08 -1.40 7.98
CA CYS A 181 -11.81 -2.25 6.83
C CYS A 181 -11.05 -3.53 7.20
N LEU A 182 -9.99 -3.41 8.00
CA LEU A 182 -9.20 -4.55 8.47
C LEU A 182 -10.00 -5.46 9.42
N CYS A 183 -10.85 -4.89 10.28
CA CYS A 183 -11.76 -5.67 11.12
C CYS A 183 -12.81 -6.42 10.28
N ASP A 184 -13.28 -5.85 9.19
CA ASP A 184 -14.23 -6.52 8.29
C ASP A 184 -13.58 -7.72 7.58
N ILE A 185 -12.32 -7.59 7.14
CA ILE A 185 -11.56 -8.73 6.62
C ILE A 185 -11.38 -9.79 7.71
N ALA A 186 -10.97 -9.41 8.92
CA ALA A 186 -10.79 -10.36 10.03
C ALA A 186 -12.09 -11.10 10.39
N ARG A 187 -13.24 -10.44 10.23
CA ARG A 187 -14.57 -11.02 10.50
C ARG A 187 -15.04 -11.94 9.38
N ASN A 188 -14.92 -11.46 8.14
CA ASN A 188 -15.48 -12.14 6.97
C ASN A 188 -14.56 -13.20 6.38
N HIS A 189 -13.23 -13.01 6.52
CA HIS A 189 -12.19 -13.88 5.95
C HIS A 189 -11.12 -14.25 6.99
N PRO A 190 -11.49 -14.77 8.18
CA PRO A 190 -10.54 -14.99 9.28
C PRO A 190 -9.37 -15.90 8.91
N ASN A 191 -9.57 -16.84 8.00
CA ASN A 191 -8.53 -17.79 7.57
C ASN A 191 -7.37 -17.11 6.81
N THR A 192 -7.61 -15.92 6.22
CA THR A 192 -6.60 -15.17 5.47
C THR A 192 -5.82 -14.20 6.33
N THR A 193 -6.11 -14.14 7.64
CA THR A 193 -5.57 -13.15 8.56
C THR A 193 -4.71 -13.74 9.69
N ARG A 194 -4.62 -15.06 9.78
CA ARG A 194 -4.06 -15.77 10.95
C ARG A 194 -2.57 -15.50 11.18
N ASP A 195 -1.81 -15.29 10.11
CA ASP A 195 -0.35 -15.20 10.09
C ASP A 195 0.16 -13.80 9.70
N ASN A 196 -0.72 -12.78 9.74
CA ASN A 196 -0.37 -11.43 9.33
C ASN A 196 -0.87 -10.36 10.32
N PHE A 197 -0.55 -9.09 10.03
CA PHE A 197 -0.84 -7.95 10.90
C PHE A 197 -2.35 -7.72 11.15
N ILE A 198 -3.24 -8.19 10.26
CA ILE A 198 -4.69 -8.07 10.45
C ILE A 198 -5.15 -8.85 11.68
N ALA A 199 -4.44 -9.93 12.06
CA ALA A 199 -4.72 -10.67 13.27
C ALA A 199 -4.73 -9.77 14.52
N ASP A 200 -3.90 -8.74 14.57
CA ASP A 200 -3.85 -7.80 15.71
C ASP A 200 -5.15 -6.97 15.81
N PHE A 201 -5.71 -6.57 14.67
CA PHE A 201 -7.03 -5.91 14.60
C PHE A 201 -8.15 -6.88 14.98
N GLY A 202 -8.08 -8.11 14.47
CA GLY A 202 -9.04 -9.17 14.81
C GLY A 202 -9.10 -9.42 16.32
N VAL A 203 -7.95 -9.67 16.94
CA VAL A 203 -7.86 -9.90 18.40
C VAL A 203 -8.36 -8.72 19.21
N LYS A 204 -8.03 -7.51 18.77
CA LYS A 204 -8.34 -6.30 19.54
C LYS A 204 -9.79 -5.82 19.41
N PHE A 205 -10.41 -6.01 18.23
CA PHE A 205 -11.66 -5.33 17.89
C PHE A 205 -12.79 -6.25 17.40
N VAL A 206 -12.52 -7.54 17.11
CA VAL A 206 -13.53 -8.46 16.57
C VAL A 206 -13.90 -9.50 17.64
N PRO A 207 -15.11 -9.45 18.22
CA PRO A 207 -15.53 -10.43 19.20
C PRO A 207 -15.45 -11.86 18.64
N GLY A 208 -14.86 -12.77 19.42
CA GLY A 208 -14.73 -14.18 19.05
C GLY A 208 -13.59 -14.50 18.04
N TYR A 209 -12.87 -13.50 17.56
CA TYR A 209 -11.70 -13.75 16.70
C TYR A 209 -10.59 -14.48 17.47
N ARG A 210 -10.02 -15.50 16.84
CA ARG A 210 -8.90 -16.27 17.41
C ARG A 210 -7.72 -16.25 16.44
N ARG A 211 -6.59 -15.74 16.93
CA ARG A 211 -5.32 -15.83 16.20
C ARG A 211 -4.84 -17.29 16.22
N ALA A 212 -4.37 -17.82 15.09
CA ALA A 212 -3.70 -19.11 15.08
C ALA A 212 -2.37 -19.01 15.84
N SER A 213 -2.11 -19.98 16.69
CA SER A 213 -0.86 -20.11 17.43
C SER A 213 0.08 -21.06 16.70
N SER A 214 1.26 -20.60 16.32
CA SER A 214 2.29 -21.48 15.76
C SER A 214 2.75 -22.52 16.76
N VAL A 215 2.69 -22.23 18.06
CA VAL A 215 2.98 -23.17 19.14
C VAL A 215 1.94 -24.28 19.16
N ASP A 216 0.65 -23.93 19.09
CA ASP A 216 -0.42 -24.92 19.08
C ASP A 216 -0.34 -25.82 17.84
N LEU A 217 -0.04 -25.24 16.67
CA LEU A 217 0.16 -26.01 15.44
C LEU A 217 1.29 -27.02 15.57
N LEU A 218 2.42 -26.63 16.17
CA LEU A 218 3.55 -27.50 16.40
C LEU A 218 3.19 -28.63 17.38
N HIS A 219 2.62 -28.29 18.54
CA HIS A 219 2.35 -29.27 19.60
C HIS A 219 1.15 -30.18 19.33
N GLN A 220 0.26 -29.79 18.40
CA GLN A 220 -0.87 -30.62 17.97
C GLN A 220 -0.57 -31.38 16.68
N ALA A 221 0.66 -31.31 16.16
CA ALA A 221 1.06 -32.08 15.00
C ALA A 221 0.94 -33.61 15.29
N PRO A 222 0.43 -34.42 14.34
CA PRO A 222 0.09 -35.84 14.59
C PRO A 222 1.32 -36.77 14.48
N PHE A 223 2.50 -36.26 14.85
CA PHE A 223 3.73 -37.07 14.77
C PHE A 223 4.14 -37.54 16.16
N ALA A 224 4.63 -38.79 16.22
CA ALA A 224 5.27 -39.32 17.43
C ALA A 224 6.70 -38.74 17.52
N GLU A 225 7.11 -38.42 18.75
CA GLU A 225 8.49 -38.02 19.06
C GLU A 225 9.37 -39.27 19.25
#